data_ecca5dfabc99ca86a6405bf89fb15d3f
#
_entry.id   ecca5dfabc99ca86a6405bf89fb15d3f
#
_cell.length_a   1.000
_cell.length_b   1.000
_cell.length_c   1.000
_cell.angle_alpha   90.00
_cell.angle_beta   90.00
_cell.angle_gamma   90.00
#
_symmetry.space_group_name_H-M   'P 1'
#
loop_
_entity.id
_entity.type
_entity.pdbx_description
1 polymer ?
#
loop_
_entity_poly.entity_id
_entity_poly.type
_entity_poly.pdbx_seq_one_letter_code
_entity_poly.pdbx_strand_id
1 'polypeptide(L)'
;MNSNMTENALRGLLVRLANGWTSRDYATVMEAFARDVRYADPLRYSLRGRDELQTFFEADDGQEQKTAFHTVIFDESRQVAAVEYTYEGSHRYHGVALIRLENGLITHWREYQHIDQRAWSEFVSGTDFLSRNGEG
;
A
#
# COMPACT_ATOMS: atom_id res chain seq x y z
N MET A 1 -7.44 -20.88 -16.04
CA MET A 1 -6.01 -20.56 -15.88
C MET A 1 -5.83 -19.76 -14.59
N ASN A 2 -4.84 -20.12 -13.82
CA ASN A 2 -4.61 -19.48 -12.54
C ASN A 2 -3.83 -18.18 -12.74
N SER A 3 -4.45 -17.05 -12.36
CA SER A 3 -3.83 -15.72 -12.45
C SER A 3 -3.32 -15.24 -11.08
N ASN A 4 -3.03 -16.16 -10.18
CA ASN A 4 -2.52 -15.81 -8.87
C ASN A 4 -1.14 -15.18 -8.96
N MET A 5 -0.95 -14.17 -8.14
CA MET A 5 0.28 -13.41 -8.08
C MET A 5 1.28 -14.10 -7.15
N THR A 6 2.56 -14.05 -7.50
CA THR A 6 3.62 -14.48 -6.59
C THR A 6 4.01 -13.31 -5.68
N GLU A 7 4.76 -13.60 -4.63
CA GLU A 7 5.26 -12.52 -3.76
C GLU A 7 6.14 -11.54 -4.53
N ASN A 8 7.01 -12.03 -5.42
CA ASN A 8 7.84 -11.14 -6.22
C ASN A 8 7.00 -10.23 -7.12
N ALA A 9 5.94 -10.77 -7.71
CA ALA A 9 5.04 -9.96 -8.53
C ALA A 9 4.31 -8.92 -7.69
N LEU A 10 3.90 -9.27 -6.47
CA LEU A 10 3.27 -8.31 -5.55
C LEU A 10 4.25 -7.20 -5.18
N ARG A 11 5.49 -7.53 -4.87
CA ARG A 11 6.50 -6.52 -4.55
C ARG A 11 6.71 -5.56 -5.72
N GLY A 12 6.73 -6.08 -6.95
CA GLY A 12 6.81 -5.24 -8.14
C GLY A 12 5.61 -4.33 -8.30
N LEU A 13 4.41 -4.84 -8.03
CA LEU A 13 3.19 -4.05 -8.06
C LEU A 13 3.26 -2.90 -7.06
N LEU A 14 3.72 -3.17 -5.83
CA LEU A 14 3.83 -2.15 -4.78
C LEU A 14 4.83 -1.05 -5.17
N VAL A 15 5.94 -1.42 -5.81
CA VAL A 15 6.90 -0.43 -6.31
C VAL A 15 6.24 0.47 -7.37
N ARG A 16 5.48 -0.12 -8.29
CA ARG A 16 4.78 0.66 -9.33
C ARG A 16 3.74 1.60 -8.72
N LEU A 17 3.03 1.14 -7.67
CA LEU A 17 2.07 1.98 -6.96
C LEU A 17 2.78 3.16 -6.30
N ALA A 18 3.85 2.90 -5.57
CA ALA A 18 4.61 3.96 -4.88
C ALA A 18 5.10 5.01 -5.87
N ASN A 19 5.66 4.56 -7.00
CA ASN A 19 6.15 5.46 -8.05
C ASN A 19 5.02 6.24 -8.70
N GLY A 20 3.89 5.59 -8.95
CA GLY A 20 2.73 6.23 -9.56
C GLY A 20 2.14 7.33 -8.68
N TRP A 21 2.02 7.07 -7.39
CA TRP A 21 1.55 8.09 -6.44
C TRP A 21 2.52 9.27 -6.37
N THR A 22 3.82 8.99 -6.29
CA THR A 22 4.84 10.04 -6.21
C THR A 22 4.82 10.94 -7.45
N SER A 23 4.65 10.35 -8.63
CA SER A 23 4.62 11.10 -9.89
C SER A 23 3.23 11.64 -10.23
N ARG A 24 2.24 11.32 -9.43
CA ARG A 24 0.82 11.66 -9.66
C ARG A 24 0.27 11.12 -10.96
N ASP A 25 0.78 9.99 -11.39
CA ASP A 25 0.27 9.29 -12.57
C ASP A 25 -0.86 8.35 -12.14
N TYR A 26 -1.98 8.94 -11.77
CA TYR A 26 -3.08 8.18 -11.17
C TYR A 26 -3.79 7.26 -12.18
N ALA A 27 -3.72 7.57 -13.45
CA ALA A 27 -4.24 6.65 -14.47
C ALA A 27 -3.47 5.32 -14.43
N THR A 28 -2.15 5.38 -14.33
CA THR A 28 -1.32 4.18 -14.20
C THR A 28 -1.57 3.48 -12.86
N VAL A 29 -1.72 4.24 -11.78
CA VAL A 29 -2.04 3.67 -10.46
C VAL A 29 -3.32 2.86 -10.53
N MET A 30 -4.34 3.36 -11.23
CA MET A 30 -5.63 2.66 -11.34
C MET A 30 -5.52 1.29 -12.02
N GLU A 31 -4.50 1.07 -12.84
CA GLU A 31 -4.31 -0.24 -13.49
C GLU A 31 -4.06 -1.38 -12.50
N ALA A 32 -3.62 -1.05 -11.29
CA ALA A 32 -3.37 -2.04 -10.24
C ALA A 32 -4.64 -2.50 -9.53
N PHE A 33 -5.74 -1.78 -9.70
CA PHE A 33 -6.96 -2.00 -8.93
C PHE A 33 -8.07 -2.59 -9.77
N ALA A 34 -8.85 -3.48 -9.16
CA ALA A 34 -10.04 -4.03 -9.80
C ALA A 34 -11.08 -2.92 -9.99
N ARG A 35 -11.94 -3.10 -10.98
CA ARG A 35 -12.96 -2.10 -11.32
C ARG A 35 -13.86 -1.78 -10.13
N ASP A 36 -14.21 -2.78 -9.33
CA ASP A 36 -15.08 -2.67 -8.18
C ASP A 36 -14.33 -2.68 -6.85
N VAL A 37 -13.09 -2.20 -6.85
CA VAL A 37 -12.24 -2.17 -5.68
C VAL A 37 -12.91 -1.51 -4.47
N ARG A 38 -12.59 -2.01 -3.28
CA ARG A 38 -12.96 -1.41 -2.00
C ARG A 38 -11.69 -0.95 -1.32
N TYR A 39 -11.62 0.35 -1.01
CA TYR A 39 -10.42 0.96 -0.46
C TYR A 39 -10.81 1.80 0.74
N ALA A 40 -10.27 1.50 1.92
CA ALA A 40 -10.72 2.15 3.14
C ALA A 40 -9.59 2.38 4.15
N ASP A 41 -9.73 3.47 4.88
CA ASP A 41 -9.13 3.67 6.19
C ASP A 41 -10.34 3.76 7.14
N PRO A 42 -10.47 2.85 8.11
CA PRO A 42 -11.71 2.78 8.91
C PRO A 42 -12.10 4.06 9.62
N LEU A 43 -11.14 4.97 9.86
CA LEU A 43 -11.41 6.22 10.55
C LEU A 43 -11.59 7.41 9.61
N ARG A 44 -11.14 7.31 8.36
CA ARG A 44 -11.01 8.50 7.51
C ARG A 44 -11.81 8.44 6.22
N TYR A 45 -11.86 7.30 5.54
CA TYR A 45 -12.51 7.22 4.24
C TYR A 45 -12.88 5.79 3.86
N SER A 46 -13.88 5.67 3.00
CA SER A 46 -14.30 4.40 2.43
C SER A 46 -14.72 4.66 0.98
N LEU A 47 -14.02 4.04 0.05
CA LEU A 47 -14.18 4.29 -1.38
C LEU A 47 -14.56 3.01 -2.10
N ARG A 48 -15.44 3.14 -3.08
CA ARG A 48 -15.94 2.03 -3.88
C ARG A 48 -15.68 2.28 -5.35
N GLY A 49 -14.93 1.38 -5.96
CA GLY A 49 -14.67 1.43 -7.39
C GLY A 49 -13.56 2.38 -7.77
N ARG A 50 -13.04 2.16 -8.99
CA ARG A 50 -11.92 2.93 -9.51
C ARG A 50 -12.22 4.42 -9.61
N ASP A 51 -13.44 4.79 -10.01
CA ASP A 51 -13.76 6.19 -10.24
C ASP A 51 -13.67 6.99 -8.94
N GLU A 52 -14.27 6.47 -7.86
CA GLU A 52 -14.17 7.12 -6.56
C GLU A 52 -12.73 7.17 -6.07
N LEU A 53 -12.00 6.07 -6.27
CA LEU A 53 -10.62 5.98 -5.82
C LEU A 53 -9.73 6.96 -6.55
N GLN A 54 -9.85 7.05 -7.87
CA GLN A 54 -9.06 7.98 -8.66
C GLN A 54 -9.36 9.43 -8.28
N THR A 55 -10.62 9.77 -8.11
CA THR A 55 -11.02 11.11 -7.67
C THR A 55 -10.38 11.45 -6.31
N PHE A 56 -10.38 10.48 -5.40
CA PHE A 56 -9.77 10.66 -4.09
C PHE A 56 -8.26 10.93 -4.20
N PHE A 57 -7.55 10.16 -5.01
CA PHE A 57 -6.12 10.38 -5.19
C PHE A 57 -5.82 11.71 -5.89
N GLU A 58 -6.66 12.10 -6.84
CA GLU A 58 -6.47 13.36 -7.58
C GLU A 58 -6.69 14.60 -6.70
N ALA A 59 -7.34 14.44 -5.56
CA ALA A 59 -7.60 15.53 -4.63
C ALA A 59 -6.43 15.77 -3.66
N ASP A 60 -5.20 15.61 -4.15
CA ASP A 60 -3.99 15.70 -3.33
C ASP A 60 -3.44 17.12 -3.19
N ASP A 61 -4.09 18.12 -3.76
CA ASP A 61 -3.68 19.54 -3.73
C ASP A 61 -2.28 19.80 -4.30
N GLY A 62 -1.76 18.85 -5.08
CA GLY A 62 -0.44 18.99 -5.69
C GLY A 62 0.73 18.91 -4.74
N GLN A 63 0.52 18.43 -3.54
CA GLN A 63 1.59 18.28 -2.56
C GLN A 63 2.56 17.16 -2.95
N GLU A 64 3.83 17.36 -2.62
CA GLU A 64 4.80 16.27 -2.76
C GLU A 64 4.44 15.14 -1.82
N GLN A 65 4.55 13.92 -2.33
CA GLN A 65 4.27 12.73 -1.52
C GLN A 65 5.23 11.62 -1.88
N LYS A 66 5.46 10.75 -0.93
CA LYS A 66 6.31 9.59 -1.11
C LYS A 66 5.78 8.44 -0.27
N THR A 67 5.68 7.27 -0.88
CA THR A 67 5.30 6.05 -0.18
C THR A 67 6.45 5.05 -0.27
N ALA A 68 6.76 4.41 0.84
CA ALA A 68 7.71 3.31 0.87
C ALA A 68 7.04 2.10 1.54
N PHE A 69 7.11 0.96 0.88
CA PHE A 69 6.61 -0.29 1.43
C PHE A 69 7.79 -1.05 2.04
N HIS A 70 7.62 -1.57 3.25
CA HIS A 70 8.70 -2.18 4.02
C HIS A 70 8.52 -3.67 4.19
N THR A 71 7.71 -4.09 5.16
CA THR A 71 7.44 -5.49 5.42
C THR A 71 6.31 -5.96 4.52
N VAL A 72 6.52 -7.09 3.84
CA VAL A 72 5.47 -7.71 3.02
C VAL A 72 5.29 -9.14 3.51
N ILE A 73 4.08 -9.45 3.96
CA ILE A 73 3.71 -10.81 4.35
C ILE A 73 2.57 -11.21 3.40
N PHE A 74 2.81 -12.24 2.59
CA PHE A 74 1.87 -12.60 1.53
C PHE A 74 1.51 -14.08 1.61
N ASP A 75 0.23 -14.36 1.75
CA ASP A 75 -0.30 -15.71 1.63
C ASP A 75 -0.71 -15.91 0.18
N GLU A 76 0.17 -16.58 -0.59
CA GLU A 76 -0.07 -16.75 -2.03
C GLU A 76 -1.30 -17.61 -2.30
N SER A 77 -1.60 -18.58 -1.45
CA SER A 77 -2.73 -19.46 -1.68
C SER A 77 -4.06 -18.74 -1.52
N ARG A 78 -4.14 -17.78 -0.60
CA ARG A 78 -5.35 -16.97 -0.38
C ARG A 78 -5.31 -15.65 -1.11
N GLN A 79 -4.17 -15.27 -1.66
CA GLN A 79 -3.96 -13.99 -2.33
C GLN A 79 -4.29 -12.80 -1.41
N VAL A 80 -3.81 -12.88 -0.17
CA VAL A 80 -4.02 -11.85 0.85
C VAL A 80 -2.66 -11.46 1.43
N ALA A 81 -2.42 -10.17 1.55
CA ALA A 81 -1.16 -9.64 2.07
C ALA A 81 -1.38 -8.68 3.21
N ALA A 82 -0.38 -8.60 4.08
CA ALA A 82 -0.23 -7.52 5.06
C ALA A 82 1.08 -6.81 4.73
N VAL A 83 1.01 -5.50 4.55
CA VAL A 83 2.15 -4.71 4.07
C VAL A 83 2.31 -3.48 4.93
N GLU A 84 3.47 -3.35 5.58
CA GLU A 84 3.78 -2.14 6.33
C GLU A 84 4.34 -1.08 5.40
N TYR A 85 3.99 0.17 5.66
CA TYR A 85 4.44 1.27 4.81
C TYR A 85 4.64 2.55 5.60
N THR A 86 5.41 3.45 4.99
CA THR A 86 5.53 4.83 5.41
C THR A 86 5.00 5.71 4.30
N TYR A 87 4.14 6.65 4.63
CA TYR A 87 3.64 7.66 3.70
C TYR A 87 4.08 9.03 4.20
N GLU A 88 4.70 9.80 3.32
CA GLU A 88 5.14 11.16 3.63
C GLU A 88 4.41 12.13 2.71
N GLY A 89 3.66 13.03 3.29
CA GLY A 89 2.99 14.14 2.63
C GLY A 89 3.21 15.37 3.49
N SER A 90 2.13 16.03 3.91
CA SER A 90 2.24 17.10 4.89
C SER A 90 2.71 16.57 6.25
N HIS A 91 2.46 15.30 6.52
CA HIS A 91 2.92 14.60 7.72
C HIS A 91 3.46 13.24 7.32
N ARG A 92 4.24 12.63 8.20
CA ARG A 92 4.66 11.24 8.01
C ARG A 92 3.68 10.32 8.73
N TYR A 93 3.22 9.30 8.03
CA TYR A 93 2.35 8.26 8.57
C TYR A 93 3.08 6.93 8.53
N HIS A 94 2.86 6.11 9.56
CA HIS A 94 3.26 4.72 9.55
C HIS A 94 1.99 3.89 9.59
N GLY A 95 1.91 2.88 8.74
CA GLY A 95 0.70 2.09 8.65
C GLY A 95 0.91 0.68 8.15
N VAL A 96 -0.17 -0.07 8.17
CA VAL A 96 -0.24 -1.39 7.57
C VAL A 96 -1.50 -1.45 6.70
N ALA A 97 -1.35 -2.03 5.52
CA ALA A 97 -2.47 -2.27 4.63
C ALA A 97 -2.72 -3.76 4.52
N LEU A 98 -3.98 -4.15 4.63
CA LEU A 98 -4.43 -5.50 4.30
C LEU A 98 -4.94 -5.46 2.87
N ILE A 99 -4.40 -6.34 2.03
CA ILE A 99 -4.64 -6.30 0.59
C ILE A 99 -5.13 -7.65 0.12
N ARG A 100 -6.22 -7.66 -0.65
CA ARG A 100 -6.68 -8.87 -1.33
C ARG A 100 -6.56 -8.69 -2.82
N LEU A 101 -6.11 -9.74 -3.49
CA LEU A 101 -5.92 -9.75 -4.94
C LEU A 101 -6.78 -10.83 -5.59
N GLU A 102 -7.29 -10.52 -6.77
CA GLU A 102 -7.95 -11.49 -7.64
C GLU A 102 -7.49 -11.23 -9.07
N ASN A 103 -7.03 -12.27 -9.75
CA ASN A 103 -6.54 -12.18 -11.12
C ASN A 103 -5.47 -11.08 -11.29
N GLY A 104 -4.60 -10.94 -10.29
CA GLY A 104 -3.51 -9.98 -10.35
C GLY A 104 -3.91 -8.53 -10.08
N LEU A 105 -5.16 -8.28 -9.71
CA LEU A 105 -5.66 -6.94 -9.42
C LEU A 105 -6.05 -6.83 -7.95
N ILE A 106 -5.87 -5.65 -7.38
CA ILE A 106 -6.27 -5.38 -6.00
C ILE A 106 -7.78 -5.19 -5.95
N THR A 107 -8.46 -6.06 -5.20
CA THR A 107 -9.91 -5.97 -5.01
C THR A 107 -10.27 -5.30 -3.70
N HIS A 108 -9.41 -5.42 -2.69
CA HIS A 108 -9.63 -4.85 -1.36
C HIS A 108 -8.33 -4.29 -0.83
N TRP A 109 -8.44 -3.11 -0.23
CA TRP A 109 -7.32 -2.43 0.42
C TRP A 109 -7.86 -1.77 1.67
N ARG A 110 -7.40 -2.17 2.83
CA ARG A 110 -7.80 -1.56 4.10
C ARG A 110 -6.55 -1.20 4.88
N GLU A 111 -6.40 0.09 5.16
CA GLU A 111 -5.19 0.56 5.81
C GLU A 111 -5.49 1.12 7.20
N TYR A 112 -4.56 0.88 8.10
CA TYR A 112 -4.55 1.39 9.47
C TYR A 112 -3.28 2.18 9.62
N GLN A 113 -3.40 3.47 9.91
CA GLN A 113 -2.22 4.33 9.91
C GLN A 113 -2.36 5.43 10.97
N HIS A 114 -1.21 5.92 11.40
CA HIS A 114 -1.15 7.01 12.36
C HIS A 114 0.00 7.93 12.03
N ILE A 115 -0.08 9.18 12.51
CA ILE A 115 0.95 10.18 12.30
C ILE A 115 2.10 9.90 13.28
N ASP A 116 3.32 9.80 12.74
CA ASP A 116 4.53 9.66 13.53
C ASP A 116 5.69 10.16 12.68
N GLN A 117 6.32 11.23 13.11
CA GLN A 117 7.35 11.88 12.30
C GLN A 117 8.68 11.16 12.28
N ARG A 118 8.84 10.09 13.06
CA ARG A 118 10.09 9.32 13.05
C ARG A 118 10.32 8.65 11.71
N ALA A 119 11.58 8.58 11.29
CA ALA A 119 11.96 7.79 10.13
C ALA A 119 11.69 6.30 10.40
N TRP A 120 11.50 5.50 9.34
CA TRP A 120 11.18 4.08 9.48
C TRP A 120 12.15 3.34 10.41
N SER A 121 13.47 3.55 10.23
CA SER A 121 14.48 2.86 11.04
C SER A 121 14.34 3.20 12.53
N GLU A 122 14.01 4.45 12.86
CA GLU A 122 13.75 4.85 14.24
C GLU A 122 12.47 4.22 14.76
N PHE A 123 11.42 4.26 13.93
CA PHE A 123 10.09 3.77 14.31
C PHE A 123 10.12 2.30 14.70
N VAL A 124 10.85 1.48 13.93
CA VAL A 124 10.90 0.04 14.18
C VAL A 124 12.08 -0.39 15.04
N SER A 125 12.86 0.56 15.56
CA SER A 125 14.03 0.23 16.37
C SER A 125 13.66 -0.70 17.52
N GLY A 126 14.28 -1.86 17.57
CA GLY A 126 14.02 -2.88 18.58
C GLY A 126 12.77 -3.73 18.34
N THR A 127 12.02 -3.47 17.25
CA THR A 127 10.80 -4.21 16.97
C THR A 127 10.73 -4.82 15.59
N ASP A 128 11.85 -4.84 14.86
CA ASP A 128 11.89 -5.46 13.53
C ASP A 128 11.91 -6.98 13.69
N PHE A 129 10.73 -7.57 13.69
CA PHE A 129 10.56 -9.00 13.99
C PHE A 129 10.93 -9.90 12.82
N LEU A 130 11.17 -9.38 11.63
CA LEU A 130 11.62 -10.18 10.49
C LEU A 130 13.13 -10.28 10.43
N SER A 131 13.85 -9.39 11.09
CA SER A 131 15.30 -9.52 11.23
C SER A 131 15.63 -10.65 12.20
N ARG A 132 16.52 -11.55 11.78
CA ARG A 132 16.96 -12.61 12.67
C ARG A 132 18.05 -12.07 13.57
N ASN A 133 18.10 -12.62 14.79
CA ASN A 133 19.10 -12.22 15.76
C ASN A 133 20.50 -12.41 15.18
N GLY A 134 21.32 -11.37 15.25
CA GLY A 134 22.65 -11.38 14.67
C GLY A 134 22.69 -10.98 13.21
N GLU A 135 21.56 -10.85 12.58
CA GLU A 135 21.42 -10.38 11.21
C GLU A 135 20.86 -8.95 11.14
N GLY A 136 20.20 -8.56 12.20
CA GLY A 136 19.55 -7.27 12.26
C GLY A 136 20.50 -6.16 12.47
#